data_c3ff29c65108242efa6720c6ac0fe301
#
_entry.id   c3ff29c65108242efa6720c6ac0fe301
#
_cell.length_a   1.000
_cell.length_b   1.000
_cell.length_c   1.000
_cell.angle_alpha   90.00
_cell.angle_beta   90.00
_cell.angle_gamma   90.00
#
_symmetry.space_group_name_H-M   'P 1'
#
loop_
_entity.id
_entity.type
_entity.pdbx_description
1 polymer ?
#
loop_
_entity_poly.entity_id
_entity_poly.type
_entity_poly.pdbx_seq_one_letter_code
_entity_poly.pdbx_strand_id
1 'polypeptide(L)'
;EGMLAWVGKDGQIRGRCKRMDISRWSEKYQVRALTEQDVGAIYELSRKNNLYYEYCPPYVTRDSILSDLVALPPGKLPDDKYYVGFFRGETLLAQMDLIADYPERAMAYIGLFMMEASVQQAGSGTRIVEDLCRHLAEEGIRTVRLCWVKGNPQAEHFWRKNQFAPIRETQSMSGQTVVLAERRLK
;
A
#
# COMPACT_ATOMS: atom_id res chain seq x y z
N GLU A 1 13.92 -5.34 7.07
CA GLU A 1 12.74 -5.60 7.94
C GLU A 1 11.85 -4.37 8.06
N GLY A 2 11.38 -3.84 6.93
CA GLY A 2 10.59 -2.61 6.83
C GLY A 2 9.12 -2.84 6.55
N MET A 3 8.52 -3.97 6.98
CA MET A 3 7.11 -4.24 6.74
C MET A 3 6.23 -3.82 7.91
N LEU A 4 5.44 -2.79 7.67
CA LEU A 4 4.33 -2.40 8.54
C LEU A 4 3.21 -3.45 8.46
N ALA A 5 3.02 -4.10 9.59
CA ALA A 5 1.82 -4.72 10.11
C ALA A 5 0.94 -5.56 9.17
N TRP A 6 1.33 -6.77 8.91
CA TRP A 6 0.40 -7.81 8.51
C TRP A 6 -0.31 -8.39 9.74
N VAL A 7 -1.64 -8.37 9.75
CA VAL A 7 -2.48 -9.00 10.79
C VAL A 7 -3.35 -10.04 10.09
N GLY A 8 -3.04 -11.34 10.24
CA GLY A 8 -3.75 -12.43 9.55
C GLY A 8 -4.23 -13.55 10.45
N LYS A 9 -5.33 -14.19 10.06
CA LYS A 9 -5.82 -15.49 10.54
C LYS A 9 -6.01 -16.46 9.36
N ASP A 10 -5.57 -17.67 9.58
CA ASP A 10 -5.79 -18.98 8.95
C ASP A 10 -6.26 -19.11 7.48
N GLY A 11 -5.55 -20.04 6.77
CA GLY A 11 -5.61 -20.26 5.33
C GLY A 11 -6.78 -21.12 4.83
N GLN A 12 -7.20 -20.83 3.61
CA GLN A 12 -7.96 -21.73 2.74
C GLN A 12 -7.44 -21.69 1.29
N ILE A 13 -7.41 -22.85 0.63
CA ILE A 13 -6.96 -23.06 -0.77
C ILE A 13 -7.95 -22.41 -1.74
N ARG A 14 -7.45 -21.70 -2.76
CA ARG A 14 -8.27 -20.93 -3.69
C ARG A 14 -8.13 -21.39 -5.13
N GLY A 15 -9.26 -21.31 -5.87
CA GLY A 15 -9.25 -21.23 -7.32
C GLY A 15 -8.54 -19.93 -7.77
N ARG A 16 -7.75 -20.01 -8.84
CA ARG A 16 -6.98 -18.89 -9.42
C ARG A 16 -7.91 -17.72 -9.74
N CYS A 17 -7.82 -16.63 -8.96
CA CYS A 17 -8.46 -15.38 -9.33
C CYS A 17 -7.68 -14.76 -10.49
N LYS A 18 -8.38 -14.20 -11.47
CA LYS A 18 -7.74 -13.46 -12.58
C LYS A 18 -6.98 -12.27 -11.98
N ARG A 19 -5.73 -12.07 -12.38
CA ARG A 19 -4.92 -10.93 -11.92
C ARG A 19 -5.57 -9.63 -12.38
N MET A 20 -5.68 -8.64 -11.48
CA MET A 20 -6.28 -7.34 -11.79
C MET A 20 -5.44 -6.57 -12.81
N ASP A 21 -6.09 -5.78 -13.64
CA ASP A 21 -5.43 -4.88 -14.59
C ASP A 21 -4.98 -3.60 -13.89
N ILE A 22 -3.72 -3.59 -13.44
CA ILE A 22 -3.14 -2.46 -12.72
C ILE A 22 -3.04 -1.18 -13.55
N SER A 23 -3.05 -1.26 -14.89
CA SER A 23 -2.98 -0.07 -15.75
C SER A 23 -4.17 0.88 -15.55
N ARG A 24 -5.29 0.36 -15.03
CA ARG A 24 -6.51 1.09 -14.72
C ARG A 24 -6.54 1.75 -13.34
N TRP A 25 -5.51 1.54 -12.51
CA TRP A 25 -5.49 2.05 -11.13
C TRP A 25 -5.30 3.56 -11.02
N SER A 26 -5.06 4.24 -12.11
CA SER A 26 -5.09 5.70 -12.18
C SER A 26 -5.50 6.17 -13.57
N GLU A 27 -6.35 7.18 -13.61
CA GLU A 27 -6.70 7.87 -14.87
C GLU A 27 -5.62 8.86 -15.29
N LYS A 28 -4.82 9.34 -14.33
CA LYS A 28 -3.85 10.43 -14.54
C LYS A 28 -2.43 9.94 -14.75
N TYR A 29 -2.08 8.83 -14.13
CA TYR A 29 -0.70 8.33 -14.08
C TYR A 29 -0.60 6.97 -14.75
N GLN A 30 0.50 6.74 -15.45
CA GLN A 30 0.83 5.41 -15.91
C GLN A 30 1.15 4.52 -14.71
N VAL A 31 0.50 3.36 -14.63
CA VAL A 31 0.70 2.40 -13.53
C VAL A 31 1.31 1.14 -14.08
N ARG A 32 2.40 0.69 -13.47
CA ARG A 32 3.05 -0.59 -13.78
C ARG A 32 3.62 -1.24 -12.53
N ALA A 33 3.86 -2.54 -12.61
CA ALA A 33 4.56 -3.25 -11.55
C ALA A 33 5.98 -2.71 -11.38
N LEU A 34 6.40 -2.61 -10.12
CA LEU A 34 7.77 -2.34 -9.74
C LEU A 34 8.53 -3.66 -9.56
N THR A 35 9.78 -3.67 -9.98
CA THR A 35 10.67 -4.83 -9.98
C THR A 35 12.02 -4.49 -9.36
N GLU A 36 12.91 -5.47 -9.26
CA GLU A 36 14.29 -5.25 -8.82
C GLU A 36 15.03 -4.17 -9.64
N GLN A 37 14.65 -3.99 -10.91
CA GLN A 37 15.24 -2.95 -11.78
C GLN A 37 14.85 -1.53 -11.30
N ASP A 38 13.76 -1.39 -10.56
CA ASP A 38 13.25 -0.11 -10.05
C ASP A 38 13.79 0.26 -8.67
N VAL A 39 14.62 -0.59 -8.04
CA VAL A 39 15.14 -0.37 -6.67
C VAL A 39 15.79 1.01 -6.53
N GLY A 40 16.50 1.49 -7.56
CA GLY A 40 17.09 2.82 -7.57
C GLY A 40 16.05 3.94 -7.46
N ALA A 41 14.99 3.87 -8.27
CA ALA A 41 13.91 4.87 -8.28
C ALA A 41 13.09 4.81 -6.98
N ILE A 42 12.81 3.61 -6.48
CA ILE A 42 12.11 3.39 -5.21
C ILE A 42 12.93 3.98 -4.06
N TYR A 43 14.25 3.74 -4.03
CA TYR A 43 15.14 4.26 -3.00
C TYR A 43 15.16 5.79 -3.02
N GLU A 44 15.31 6.42 -4.21
CA GLU A 44 15.32 7.88 -4.34
C GLU A 44 13.99 8.54 -3.91
N LEU A 45 12.86 7.91 -4.18
CA LEU A 45 11.56 8.37 -3.68
C LEU A 45 11.48 8.22 -2.16
N SER A 46 11.84 7.05 -1.66
CA SER A 46 11.65 6.68 -0.26
C SER A 46 12.54 7.49 0.69
N ARG A 47 13.83 7.66 0.34
CA ARG A 47 14.80 8.38 1.20
C ARG A 47 14.48 9.85 1.46
N LYS A 48 13.58 10.45 0.66
CA LYS A 48 13.12 11.83 0.84
C LYS A 48 11.92 11.94 1.80
N ASN A 49 11.34 10.81 2.21
CA ASN A 49 10.18 10.74 3.10
C ASN A 49 10.60 10.57 4.57
N ASN A 50 11.40 11.53 5.10
CA ASN A 50 11.95 11.46 6.45
C ASN A 50 10.89 11.23 7.52
N LEU A 51 9.77 11.95 7.45
CA LEU A 51 8.69 11.83 8.43
C LEU A 51 8.11 10.41 8.48
N TYR A 52 8.03 9.71 7.33
CA TYR A 52 7.60 8.32 7.33
C TYR A 52 8.53 7.46 8.20
N TYR A 53 9.84 7.61 8.05
CA TYR A 53 10.85 6.81 8.78
C TYR A 53 11.04 7.20 10.24
N GLU A 54 10.62 8.40 10.65
CA GLU A 54 10.52 8.77 12.07
C GLU A 54 9.50 7.90 12.80
N TYR A 55 8.39 7.55 12.12
CA TYR A 55 7.36 6.68 12.68
C TYR A 55 7.56 5.19 12.36
N CYS A 56 8.24 4.88 11.28
CA CYS A 56 8.40 3.52 10.75
C CYS A 56 9.90 3.19 10.55
N PRO A 57 10.74 3.16 11.61
CA PRO A 57 12.11 2.71 11.50
C PRO A 57 12.21 1.22 11.13
N PRO A 58 13.35 0.76 10.57
CA PRO A 58 14.54 1.50 10.24
C PRO A 58 14.41 2.34 8.95
N TYR A 59 15.39 3.21 8.70
CA TYR A 59 15.45 3.97 7.45
C TYR A 59 15.64 3.04 6.24
N VAL A 60 15.13 3.46 5.08
CA VAL A 60 15.17 2.64 3.86
C VAL A 60 16.59 2.29 3.44
N THR A 61 16.77 1.06 3.00
CA THR A 61 17.95 0.57 2.31
C THR A 61 17.55 -0.10 1.01
N ARG A 62 18.50 -0.33 0.09
CA ARG A 62 18.21 -1.10 -1.14
C ARG A 62 17.81 -2.54 -0.82
N ASP A 63 18.43 -3.14 0.20
CA ASP A 63 18.13 -4.50 0.64
C ASP A 63 16.72 -4.60 1.26
N SER A 64 16.28 -3.57 2.02
CA SER A 64 14.91 -3.54 2.54
C SER A 64 13.88 -3.45 1.41
N ILE A 65 14.15 -2.69 0.36
CA ILE A 65 13.28 -2.60 -0.83
C ILE A 65 13.19 -3.96 -1.54
N LEU A 66 14.32 -4.65 -1.75
CA LEU A 66 14.33 -5.98 -2.35
C LEU A 66 13.51 -6.98 -1.52
N SER A 67 13.62 -6.92 -0.20
CA SER A 67 12.81 -7.73 0.70
C SER A 67 11.32 -7.39 0.60
N ASP A 68 10.97 -6.11 0.55
CA ASP A 68 9.57 -5.65 0.46
C ASP A 68 8.90 -6.05 -0.86
N LEU A 69 9.65 -6.06 -1.97
CA LEU A 69 9.13 -6.48 -3.28
C LEU A 69 8.55 -7.90 -3.27
N VAL A 70 9.12 -8.80 -2.47
CA VAL A 70 8.74 -10.22 -2.43
C VAL A 70 7.98 -10.61 -1.16
N ALA A 71 7.96 -9.75 -0.15
CA ALA A 71 7.34 -10.05 1.13
C ALA A 71 5.83 -10.26 1.01
N LEU A 72 5.33 -11.32 1.66
CA LEU A 72 3.93 -11.72 1.63
C LEU A 72 3.42 -12.00 3.05
N PRO A 73 2.17 -11.65 3.35
CA PRO A 73 1.54 -12.10 4.58
C PRO A 73 1.25 -13.61 4.53
N PRO A 74 1.07 -14.26 5.70
CA PRO A 74 0.76 -15.67 5.77
C PRO A 74 -0.42 -16.07 4.88
N GLY A 75 -0.27 -17.20 4.16
CA GLY A 75 -1.32 -17.76 3.31
C GLY A 75 -1.55 -17.06 1.97
N LYS A 76 -0.70 -16.10 1.61
CA LYS A 76 -0.77 -15.38 0.32
C LYS A 76 0.32 -15.86 -0.65
N LEU A 77 0.04 -15.74 -1.94
CA LEU A 77 0.92 -16.12 -3.04
C LEU A 77 1.43 -14.86 -3.78
N PRO A 78 2.55 -14.95 -4.54
CA PRO A 78 3.07 -13.83 -5.33
C PRO A 78 2.03 -13.19 -6.26
N ASP A 79 1.11 -13.97 -6.81
CA ASP A 79 0.04 -13.47 -7.68
C ASP A 79 -1.01 -12.62 -6.94
N ASP A 80 -1.06 -12.70 -5.62
CA ASP A 80 -1.95 -11.87 -4.79
C ASP A 80 -1.35 -10.48 -4.49
N LYS A 81 -0.03 -10.31 -4.74
CA LYS A 81 0.70 -9.07 -4.45
C LYS A 81 0.80 -8.18 -5.67
N TYR A 82 0.56 -6.91 -5.43
CA TYR A 82 0.69 -5.82 -6.39
C TYR A 82 1.60 -4.74 -5.82
N TYR A 83 2.89 -4.83 -6.12
CA TYR A 83 3.83 -3.75 -5.81
C TYR A 83 3.97 -2.88 -7.04
N VAL A 84 3.36 -1.70 -7.03
CA VAL A 84 3.18 -0.87 -8.23
C VAL A 84 3.74 0.53 -8.06
N GLY A 85 4.15 1.12 -9.19
CA GLY A 85 4.53 2.52 -9.30
C GLY A 85 3.55 3.31 -10.15
N PHE A 86 3.35 4.57 -9.76
CA PHE A 86 2.58 5.57 -10.50
C PHE A 86 3.56 6.56 -11.13
N PHE A 87 3.54 6.67 -12.45
CA PHE A 87 4.55 7.39 -13.22
C PHE A 87 3.96 8.57 -13.98
N ARG A 88 4.80 9.60 -14.14
CA ARG A 88 4.62 10.64 -15.15
C ARG A 88 5.82 10.61 -16.09
N GLY A 89 5.61 10.10 -17.32
CA GLY A 89 6.74 9.69 -18.16
C GLY A 89 7.58 8.63 -17.45
N GLU A 90 8.86 8.86 -17.31
CA GLU A 90 9.78 7.94 -16.62
C GLU A 90 9.93 8.23 -15.11
N THR A 91 9.31 9.29 -14.61
CA THR A 91 9.45 9.69 -13.21
C THR A 91 8.46 8.95 -12.32
N LEU A 92 8.97 8.19 -11.34
CA LEU A 92 8.17 7.56 -10.28
C LEU A 92 7.66 8.63 -9.30
N LEU A 93 6.35 8.82 -9.23
CA LEU A 93 5.70 9.80 -8.35
C LEU A 93 5.09 9.19 -7.10
N ALA A 94 4.70 7.93 -7.15
CA ALA A 94 4.20 7.21 -6.00
C ALA A 94 4.47 5.71 -6.13
N GLN A 95 4.56 5.03 -5.01
CA GLN A 95 4.62 3.57 -4.92
C GLN A 95 3.52 3.05 -4.00
N MET A 96 3.05 1.85 -4.27
CA MET A 96 2.05 1.17 -3.46
C MET A 96 2.33 -0.33 -3.41
N ASP A 97 2.21 -0.90 -2.21
CA ASP A 97 2.12 -2.35 -1.98
C ASP A 97 0.70 -2.70 -1.58
N LEU A 98 0.04 -3.54 -2.36
CA LEU A 98 -1.32 -3.98 -2.14
C LEU A 98 -1.40 -5.51 -2.24
N ILE A 99 -2.09 -6.12 -1.28
CA ILE A 99 -2.41 -7.56 -1.30
C ILE A 99 -3.91 -7.72 -1.52
N ALA A 100 -4.26 -8.46 -2.58
CA ALA A 100 -5.64 -8.79 -2.90
C ALA A 100 -6.17 -9.93 -2.04
N ASP A 101 -7.49 -9.89 -1.77
CA ASP A 101 -8.18 -10.92 -0.98
C ASP A 101 -7.49 -11.18 0.37
N TYR A 102 -7.09 -10.12 1.07
CA TYR A 102 -6.42 -10.20 2.36
C TYR A 102 -6.98 -9.12 3.32
N PRO A 103 -7.19 -9.44 4.62
CA PRO A 103 -7.06 -10.76 5.26
C PRO A 103 -8.17 -11.75 4.90
N GLU A 104 -9.22 -11.30 4.23
CA GLU A 104 -10.39 -12.08 3.83
C GLU A 104 -10.69 -11.89 2.35
N ARG A 105 -11.52 -12.78 1.78
CA ARG A 105 -11.98 -12.67 0.40
C ARG A 105 -12.74 -11.35 0.18
N ALA A 106 -12.58 -10.76 -1.01
CA ALA A 106 -13.13 -9.47 -1.40
C ALA A 106 -12.64 -8.28 -0.54
N MET A 107 -11.52 -8.45 0.15
CA MET A 107 -10.78 -7.36 0.79
C MET A 107 -9.44 -7.15 0.09
N ALA A 108 -8.99 -5.90 0.04
CA ALA A 108 -7.62 -5.56 -0.33
C ALA A 108 -6.93 -4.89 0.85
N TYR A 109 -5.64 -5.15 1.01
CA TYR A 109 -4.84 -4.54 2.07
C TYR A 109 -3.73 -3.70 1.46
N ILE A 110 -3.69 -2.42 1.80
CA ILE A 110 -2.58 -1.53 1.43
C ILE A 110 -1.53 -1.62 2.52
N GLY A 111 -0.40 -2.25 2.21
CA GLY A 111 0.75 -2.39 3.12
C GLY A 111 1.65 -1.14 3.10
N LEU A 112 1.77 -0.51 1.93
CA LEU A 112 2.53 0.72 1.74
C LEU A 112 1.83 1.61 0.71
N PHE A 113 1.77 2.90 0.99
CA PHE A 113 1.54 3.94 -0.01
C PHE A 113 2.43 5.13 0.31
N MET A 114 3.30 5.47 -0.61
CA MET A 114 4.24 6.58 -0.44
C MET A 114 4.35 7.39 -1.72
N MET A 115 4.31 8.71 -1.58
CA MET A 115 4.47 9.65 -2.68
C MET A 115 5.83 10.33 -2.62
N GLU A 116 6.34 10.71 -3.79
CA GLU A 116 7.48 11.60 -3.90
C GLU A 116 7.18 12.90 -3.15
N ALA A 117 8.14 13.35 -2.32
CA ALA A 117 7.91 14.41 -1.35
C ALA A 117 7.46 15.74 -2.00
N SER A 118 8.01 16.09 -3.17
CA SER A 118 7.72 17.35 -3.85
C SER A 118 6.31 17.43 -4.47
N VAL A 119 5.63 16.29 -4.65
CA VAL A 119 4.27 16.26 -5.21
C VAL A 119 3.19 15.96 -4.17
N GLN A 120 3.58 15.89 -2.90
CA GLN A 120 2.64 15.77 -1.79
C GLN A 120 1.82 17.07 -1.64
N GLN A 121 0.69 16.98 -0.93
CA GLN A 121 -0.25 18.08 -0.63
C GLN A 121 -0.97 18.71 -1.84
N ALA A 122 -0.67 18.29 -3.07
CA ALA A 122 -1.34 18.76 -4.29
C ALA A 122 -2.64 17.98 -4.65
N GLY A 123 -3.17 17.16 -3.72
CA GLY A 123 -4.34 16.31 -3.96
C GLY A 123 -4.08 15.06 -4.81
N SER A 124 -2.88 14.89 -5.33
CA SER A 124 -2.51 13.76 -6.20
C SER A 124 -2.67 12.40 -5.50
N GLY A 125 -2.30 12.31 -4.22
CA GLY A 125 -2.46 11.07 -3.44
C GLY A 125 -3.91 10.67 -3.24
N THR A 126 -4.77 11.65 -2.93
CA THR A 126 -6.22 11.43 -2.84
C THR A 126 -6.78 10.91 -4.15
N ARG A 127 -6.38 11.49 -5.28
CA ARG A 127 -6.85 11.04 -6.60
C ARG A 127 -6.41 9.61 -6.92
N ILE A 128 -5.16 9.24 -6.62
CA ILE A 128 -4.68 7.87 -6.79
C ILE A 128 -5.53 6.90 -5.95
N VAL A 129 -5.79 7.22 -4.68
CA VAL A 129 -6.59 6.37 -3.78
C VAL A 129 -8.04 6.25 -4.27
N GLU A 130 -8.63 7.32 -4.79
CA GLU A 130 -10.00 7.31 -5.33
C GLU A 130 -10.11 6.47 -6.60
N ASP A 131 -9.19 6.66 -7.56
CA ASP A 131 -9.15 5.88 -8.80
C ASP A 131 -8.94 4.39 -8.49
N LEU A 132 -8.00 4.05 -7.59
CA LEU A 132 -7.76 2.70 -7.12
C LEU A 132 -9.03 2.08 -6.50
N CYS A 133 -9.66 2.77 -5.55
CA CYS A 133 -10.84 2.25 -4.86
C CYS A 133 -12.00 1.99 -5.82
N ARG A 134 -12.21 2.85 -6.81
CA ARG A 134 -13.21 2.66 -7.86
C ARG A 134 -12.91 1.40 -8.66
N HIS A 135 -11.68 1.25 -9.12
CA HIS A 135 -11.31 0.07 -9.90
C HIS A 135 -11.38 -1.23 -9.07
N LEU A 136 -10.92 -1.21 -7.82
CA LEU A 136 -11.05 -2.36 -6.93
C LEU A 136 -12.51 -2.77 -6.72
N ALA A 137 -13.45 -1.82 -6.62
CA ALA A 137 -14.88 -2.11 -6.54
C ALA A 137 -15.41 -2.80 -7.81
N GLU A 138 -14.99 -2.37 -8.99
CA GLU A 138 -15.31 -3.00 -10.28
C GLU A 138 -14.78 -4.45 -10.35
N GLU A 139 -13.64 -4.73 -9.75
CA GLU A 139 -13.05 -6.09 -9.64
C GLU A 139 -13.66 -6.94 -8.51
N GLY A 140 -14.68 -6.42 -7.81
CA GLY A 140 -15.41 -7.15 -6.78
C GLY A 140 -14.82 -7.08 -5.37
N ILE A 141 -13.81 -6.24 -5.15
CA ILE A 141 -13.33 -5.91 -3.80
C ILE A 141 -14.38 -5.01 -3.12
N ARG A 142 -14.73 -5.36 -1.90
CA ARG A 142 -15.76 -4.65 -1.12
C ARG A 142 -15.20 -3.78 -0.01
N THR A 143 -13.98 -4.06 0.41
CA THR A 143 -13.35 -3.33 1.51
C THR A 143 -11.84 -3.20 1.24
N VAL A 144 -11.32 -2.01 1.45
CA VAL A 144 -9.87 -1.77 1.51
C VAL A 144 -9.49 -1.53 2.97
N ARG A 145 -8.47 -2.24 3.42
CA ARG A 145 -7.91 -2.16 4.78
C ARG A 145 -6.48 -1.66 4.73
N LEU A 146 -6.07 -0.97 5.76
CA LEU A 146 -4.70 -0.54 5.98
C LEU A 146 -4.45 -0.25 7.46
N CYS A 147 -3.23 0.12 7.81
CA CYS A 147 -2.95 0.68 9.12
C CYS A 147 -1.96 1.86 9.03
N TRP A 148 -1.94 2.68 10.08
CA TRP A 148 -0.89 3.67 10.31
C TRP A 148 -0.38 3.60 11.75
N VAL A 149 0.85 4.04 11.98
CA VAL A 149 1.42 4.10 13.33
C VAL A 149 0.65 5.13 14.15
N LYS A 150 0.20 4.72 15.33
CA LYS A 150 -0.50 5.61 16.26
C LYS A 150 0.37 6.82 16.58
N GLY A 151 -0.21 8.01 16.51
CA GLY A 151 0.52 9.26 16.74
C GLY A 151 1.18 9.85 15.50
N ASN A 152 1.04 9.24 14.31
CA ASN A 152 1.45 9.84 13.04
C ASN A 152 0.30 10.71 12.48
N PRO A 153 0.32 12.04 12.69
CA PRO A 153 -0.80 12.90 12.33
C PRO A 153 -0.95 13.06 10.81
N GLN A 154 0.14 12.98 10.06
CA GLN A 154 0.11 13.08 8.60
C GLN A 154 -0.62 11.88 7.98
N ALA A 155 -0.27 10.68 8.40
CA ALA A 155 -0.91 9.46 7.89
C ALA A 155 -2.38 9.40 8.33
N GLU A 156 -2.68 9.70 9.60
CA GLU A 156 -4.04 9.73 10.11
C GLU A 156 -4.91 10.72 9.35
N HIS A 157 -4.44 11.97 9.16
CA HIS A 157 -5.17 12.98 8.41
C HIS A 157 -5.42 12.55 6.96
N PHE A 158 -4.39 12.04 6.29
CA PHE A 158 -4.49 11.58 4.90
C PHE A 158 -5.51 10.46 4.74
N TRP A 159 -5.43 9.41 5.56
CA TRP A 159 -6.30 8.25 5.43
C TRP A 159 -7.75 8.56 5.84
N ARG A 160 -7.97 9.34 6.90
CA ARG A 160 -9.33 9.80 7.28
C ARG A 160 -9.97 10.65 6.19
N LYS A 161 -9.23 11.59 5.60
CA LYS A 161 -9.67 12.39 4.44
C LYS A 161 -10.09 11.51 3.27
N ASN A 162 -9.41 10.38 3.07
CA ASN A 162 -9.72 9.39 2.03
C ASN A 162 -10.76 8.34 2.50
N GLN A 163 -11.59 8.66 3.51
CA GLN A 163 -12.72 7.86 3.98
C GLN A 163 -12.34 6.53 4.63
N PHE A 164 -11.10 6.37 5.10
CA PHE A 164 -10.73 5.23 5.92
C PHE A 164 -11.11 5.49 7.38
N ALA A 165 -12.05 4.70 7.89
CA ALA A 165 -12.51 4.78 9.27
C ALA A 165 -11.68 3.87 10.17
N PRO A 166 -11.14 4.37 11.30
CA PRO A 166 -10.47 3.53 12.29
C PRO A 166 -11.41 2.45 12.82
N ILE A 167 -10.87 1.24 12.99
CA ILE A 167 -11.61 0.10 13.55
C ILE A 167 -11.13 -0.20 14.96
N ARG A 168 -9.80 -0.34 15.12
CA ARG A 168 -9.17 -0.67 16.40
C ARG A 168 -7.69 -0.36 16.38
N GLU A 169 -7.09 -0.29 17.56
CA GLU A 169 -5.66 -0.33 17.75
C GLU A 169 -5.16 -1.79 17.85
N THR A 170 -3.95 -2.04 17.37
CA THR A 170 -3.29 -3.34 17.45
C THR A 170 -1.77 -3.16 17.43
N GLN A 171 -1.04 -4.25 17.65
CA GLN A 171 0.43 -4.24 17.51
C GLN A 171 0.83 -4.67 16.10
N SER A 172 1.80 -3.96 15.52
CA SER A 172 2.49 -4.38 14.32
C SER A 172 3.44 -5.55 14.60
N MET A 173 3.95 -6.20 13.56
CA MET A 173 5.00 -7.23 13.71
C MET A 173 6.28 -6.66 14.33
N SER A 174 6.57 -5.38 14.13
CA SER A 174 7.68 -4.67 14.77
C SER A 174 7.38 -4.21 16.21
N GLY A 175 6.19 -4.53 16.76
CA GLY A 175 5.81 -4.17 18.12
C GLY A 175 5.31 -2.75 18.32
N GLN A 176 5.11 -1.98 17.24
CA GLN A 176 4.56 -0.64 17.32
C GLN A 176 3.02 -0.69 17.42
N THR A 177 2.43 0.22 18.19
CA THR A 177 0.98 0.40 18.20
C THR A 177 0.53 1.05 16.88
N VAL A 178 -0.37 0.40 16.17
CA VAL A 178 -0.94 0.88 14.91
C VAL A 178 -2.46 0.97 15.01
N VAL A 179 -3.02 1.90 14.24
CA VAL A 179 -4.47 2.05 14.07
C VAL A 179 -4.87 1.33 12.78
N LEU A 180 -5.65 0.27 12.92
CA LEU A 180 -6.25 -0.44 11.79
C LEU A 180 -7.46 0.34 11.29
N ALA A 181 -7.59 0.52 9.98
CA ALA A 181 -8.67 1.27 9.37
C ALA A 181 -9.19 0.62 8.09
N GLU A 182 -10.44 0.89 7.77
CA GLU A 182 -11.12 0.37 6.59
C GLU A 182 -11.89 1.44 5.84
N ARG A 183 -11.97 1.25 4.52
CA ARG A 183 -12.91 1.92 3.63
C ARG A 183 -13.77 0.88 2.94
N ARG A 184 -15.10 0.95 3.10
CA ARG A 184 -16.04 0.13 2.33
C ARG A 184 -16.22 0.73 0.95
N LEU A 185 -16.14 -0.11 -0.06
CA LEU A 185 -16.35 0.26 -1.45
C LEU A 185 -17.83 0.02 -1.83
N LYS A 186 -18.35 0.88 -2.70
CA LYS A 186 -19.73 0.81 -3.18
C LYS A 186 -19.78 0.29 -4.61
#